data_1b7dc9c9c5f2c9f12194d01cd6c5caeb
#
_entry.id   1b7dc9c9c5f2c9f12194d01cd6c5caeb
#
_cell.length_a   1.000
_cell.length_b   1.000
_cell.length_c   1.000
_cell.angle_alpha   90.00
_cell.angle_beta   90.00
_cell.angle_gamma   90.00
#
_symmetry.space_group_name_H-M   'P 1'
#
loop_
_entity.id
_entity.type
_entity.pdbx_description
1 polymer ?
#
loop_
_entity_poly.entity_id
_entity_poly.type
_entity_poly.pdbx_seq_one_letter_code
_entity_poly.pdbx_strand_id
1 'polypeptide(L)'
;MKASNILLLPGWQNSGPDHWQSLWEARHGYPRVEQHDWMRPLRGDWSARLEETVVDADGPVVLVAHSLGCILTAWWAAHSPNAHRVQGALLVAPGDVERPDLAAQIHGWAPIARQPLPFPSVLVGSRNDPYCSYERAEGLGEAWGARFVDGGARGHINAESGLGDWAEGHG
;
A
#
# COMPACT_ATOMS: atom_id res chain seq x y z
N MET A 1 13.18 1.48 -15.55
CA MET A 1 13.10 2.20 -14.25
C MET A 1 14.13 1.64 -13.30
N LYS A 2 14.80 2.51 -12.55
CA LYS A 2 15.77 2.08 -11.55
C LYS A 2 15.05 1.41 -10.37
N ALA A 3 15.67 0.38 -9.80
CA ALA A 3 15.14 -0.28 -8.60
C ALA A 3 14.93 0.72 -7.45
N SER A 4 15.82 1.72 -7.31
CA SER A 4 15.70 2.75 -6.28
C SER A 4 14.45 3.63 -6.41
N ASN A 5 13.76 3.60 -7.53
CA ASN A 5 12.54 4.37 -7.77
C ASN A 5 11.26 3.53 -7.62
N ILE A 6 11.39 2.29 -7.17
CA ILE A 6 10.25 1.45 -6.82
C ILE A 6 10.18 1.41 -5.30
N LEU A 7 9.19 2.10 -4.74
CA LEU A 7 9.07 2.35 -3.30
C LEU A 7 8.09 1.39 -2.66
N LEU A 8 8.55 0.68 -1.62
CA LEU A 8 7.72 -0.25 -0.86
C LEU A 8 7.07 0.49 0.31
N LEU A 9 5.74 0.41 0.41
CA LEU A 9 4.96 1.02 1.47
C LEU A 9 4.32 -0.07 2.33
N PRO A 10 4.96 -0.49 3.43
CA PRO A 10 4.36 -1.45 4.35
C PRO A 10 3.18 -0.87 5.12
N GLY A 11 2.41 -1.74 5.75
CA GLY A 11 1.30 -1.34 6.59
C GLY A 11 1.67 -1.25 8.07
N TRP A 12 0.63 -1.28 8.91
CA TRP A 12 0.77 -1.25 10.36
C TRP A 12 1.67 -2.40 10.83
N GLN A 13 2.56 -2.11 11.77
CA GLN A 13 3.54 -3.03 12.33
C GLN A 13 4.66 -3.43 11.36
N ASN A 14 4.75 -2.74 10.20
CA ASN A 14 5.78 -3.00 9.20
C ASN A 14 5.61 -4.38 8.55
N SER A 15 6.46 -4.68 7.58
CA SER A 15 6.52 -6.00 6.94
C SER A 15 7.73 -6.75 7.48
N GLY A 16 7.48 -7.90 8.10
CA GLY A 16 8.55 -8.73 8.65
C GLY A 16 9.41 -9.39 7.57
N PRO A 17 10.47 -10.11 7.96
CA PRO A 17 11.45 -10.63 7.00
C PRO A 17 10.88 -11.65 6.01
N ASP A 18 9.80 -12.34 6.35
CA ASP A 18 9.17 -13.32 5.48
C ASP A 18 8.05 -12.74 4.61
N HIS A 19 7.76 -11.45 4.75
CA HIS A 19 6.76 -10.77 3.94
C HIS A 19 7.31 -10.55 2.53
N TRP A 20 6.45 -10.68 1.51
CA TRP A 20 6.87 -10.50 0.12
C TRP A 20 7.52 -9.14 -0.13
N GLN A 21 7.08 -8.07 0.54
CA GLN A 21 7.73 -6.76 0.40
C GLN A 21 9.18 -6.80 0.89
N SER A 22 9.44 -7.45 2.02
CA SER A 22 10.80 -7.57 2.56
C SER A 22 11.68 -8.42 1.66
N LEU A 23 11.10 -9.48 1.08
CA LEU A 23 11.82 -10.33 0.13
C LEU A 23 12.12 -9.57 -1.17
N TRP A 24 11.20 -8.72 -1.64
CA TRP A 24 11.44 -7.87 -2.81
C TRP A 24 12.54 -6.84 -2.52
N GLU A 25 12.56 -6.27 -1.34
CA GLU A 25 13.63 -5.35 -0.91
C GLU A 25 14.98 -6.04 -0.98
N ALA A 26 15.09 -7.23 -0.39
CA ALA A 26 16.34 -8.00 -0.37
C ALA A 26 16.75 -8.48 -1.76
N ARG A 27 15.80 -8.91 -2.58
CA ARG A 27 16.08 -9.55 -3.87
C ARG A 27 16.29 -8.54 -5.01
N HIS A 28 15.55 -7.46 -5.01
CA HIS A 28 15.53 -6.51 -6.13
C HIS A 28 16.11 -5.14 -5.78
N GLY A 29 16.38 -4.88 -4.50
CA GLY A 29 16.91 -3.59 -4.06
C GLY A 29 15.89 -2.47 -4.02
N TYR A 30 14.60 -2.79 -3.95
CA TYR A 30 13.55 -1.78 -3.83
C TYR A 30 13.59 -1.15 -2.44
N PRO A 31 13.71 0.16 -2.31
CA PRO A 31 13.73 0.79 -0.99
C PRO A 31 12.36 0.79 -0.34
N ARG A 32 12.38 0.73 0.99
CA ARG A 32 11.19 0.85 1.81
C ARG A 32 11.02 2.29 2.25
N VAL A 33 9.79 2.80 2.19
CA VAL A 33 9.47 4.09 2.81
C VAL A 33 9.47 3.87 4.32
N GLU A 34 10.49 4.37 4.99
CA GLU A 34 10.64 4.19 6.42
C GLU A 34 9.72 5.13 7.19
N GLN A 35 9.16 4.65 8.28
CA GLN A 35 8.28 5.42 9.15
C GLN A 35 8.92 5.59 10.53
N HIS A 36 8.59 6.70 11.17
CA HIS A 36 9.09 6.99 12.52
C HIS A 36 8.55 5.98 13.54
N ASP A 37 7.26 5.66 13.45
CA ASP A 37 6.62 4.75 14.39
C ASP A 37 5.69 3.79 13.62
N TRP A 38 6.08 2.53 13.54
CA TRP A 38 5.30 1.50 12.87
C TRP A 38 4.13 1.00 13.73
N MET A 39 4.24 1.15 15.04
CA MET A 39 3.26 0.59 15.99
C MET A 39 2.11 1.55 16.26
N ARG A 40 2.37 2.85 16.18
CA ARG A 40 1.37 3.92 16.35
C ARG A 40 1.36 4.79 15.11
N PRO A 41 0.79 4.29 14.00
CA PRO A 41 0.86 5.02 12.75
C PRO A 41 -0.02 6.28 12.80
N LEU A 42 0.60 7.42 12.55
CA LEU A 42 -0.10 8.70 12.42
C LEU A 42 -0.13 9.08 10.95
N ARG A 43 -1.32 9.31 10.42
CA ARG A 43 -1.50 9.58 8.98
C ARG A 43 -0.64 10.75 8.50
N GLY A 44 -0.58 11.82 9.27
CA GLY A 44 0.22 12.99 8.92
C GLY A 44 1.71 12.68 8.84
N ASP A 45 2.24 11.93 9.82
CA ASP A 45 3.64 11.54 9.85
C ASP A 45 3.99 10.61 8.69
N TRP A 46 3.14 9.63 8.44
CA TRP A 46 3.35 8.68 7.34
C TRP A 46 3.25 9.36 5.99
N SER A 47 2.32 10.29 5.84
CA SER A 47 2.17 11.07 4.62
C SER A 47 3.38 11.97 4.37
N ALA A 48 3.93 12.59 5.42
CA ALA A 48 5.12 13.42 5.31
C ALA A 48 6.34 12.61 4.90
N ARG A 49 6.51 11.39 5.43
CA ARG A 49 7.60 10.51 5.04
C ARG A 49 7.49 10.07 3.59
N LEU A 50 6.28 9.74 3.14
CA LEU A 50 6.04 9.38 1.74
C LEU A 50 6.36 10.59 0.83
N GLU A 51 5.88 11.76 1.19
CA GLU A 51 6.14 13.00 0.45
C GLU A 51 7.66 13.23 0.29
N GLU A 52 8.39 13.16 1.38
CA GLU A 52 9.83 13.31 1.40
C GLU A 52 10.54 12.32 0.49
N THR A 53 10.14 11.05 0.59
CA THR A 53 10.76 9.98 -0.20
C THR A 53 10.49 10.16 -1.70
N VAL A 54 9.27 10.56 -2.07
CA VAL A 54 8.93 10.81 -3.48
C VAL A 54 9.68 12.01 -4.02
N VAL A 55 9.76 13.09 -3.26
CA VAL A 55 10.44 14.32 -3.68
C VAL A 55 11.95 14.10 -3.81
N ASP A 56 12.53 13.31 -2.92
CA ASP A 56 13.97 13.03 -2.92
C ASP A 56 14.39 12.02 -4.00
N ALA A 57 13.44 11.33 -4.63
CA ALA A 57 13.75 10.40 -5.72
C ALA A 57 14.30 11.17 -6.94
N ASP A 58 15.20 10.53 -7.67
CA ASP A 58 15.88 11.15 -8.82
C ASP A 58 15.06 11.07 -10.13
N GLY A 59 13.82 10.64 -10.06
CA GLY A 59 12.94 10.53 -11.23
C GLY A 59 11.56 10.02 -10.83
N PRO A 60 10.74 9.65 -11.81
CA PRO A 60 9.41 9.08 -11.54
C PRO A 60 9.50 7.82 -10.69
N VAL A 61 8.52 7.62 -9.83
CA VAL A 61 8.49 6.49 -8.90
C VAL A 61 7.28 5.59 -9.15
N VAL A 62 7.39 4.33 -8.72
CA VAL A 62 6.28 3.39 -8.65
C VAL A 62 6.10 3.05 -7.17
N LEU A 63 4.85 3.07 -6.70
CA LEU A 63 4.52 2.72 -5.32
C LEU A 63 4.03 1.28 -5.25
N VAL A 64 4.55 0.52 -4.30
CA VAL A 64 4.15 -0.86 -4.04
C VAL A 64 3.69 -0.93 -2.60
N ALA A 65 2.39 -0.87 -2.41
CA ALA A 65 1.78 -0.70 -1.09
C ALA A 65 1.07 -1.98 -0.63
N HIS A 66 1.07 -2.19 0.68
CA HIS A 66 0.34 -3.28 1.32
C HIS A 66 -0.48 -2.72 2.48
N SER A 67 -1.72 -3.19 2.61
CA SER A 67 -2.59 -2.91 3.75
C SER A 67 -2.77 -1.40 4.00
N LEU A 68 -2.33 -0.90 5.17
CA LEU A 68 -2.42 0.52 5.51
C LEU A 68 -1.65 1.41 4.52
N GLY A 69 -0.61 0.87 3.90
CA GLY A 69 0.13 1.57 2.85
C GLY A 69 -0.74 1.94 1.65
N CYS A 70 -1.78 1.14 1.36
CA CYS A 70 -2.75 1.46 0.30
C CYS A 70 -3.60 2.68 0.68
N ILE A 71 -4.04 2.72 1.93
CA ILE A 71 -4.86 3.84 2.45
C ILE A 71 -4.02 5.13 2.48
N LEU A 72 -2.75 5.00 2.87
CA LEU A 72 -1.80 6.10 2.82
C LEU A 72 -1.65 6.64 1.40
N THR A 73 -1.50 5.76 0.42
CA THR A 73 -1.34 6.14 -0.99
C THR A 73 -2.52 6.98 -1.46
N ALA A 74 -3.74 6.53 -1.16
CA ALA A 74 -4.95 7.24 -1.56
C ALA A 74 -5.05 8.62 -0.90
N TRP A 75 -4.75 8.70 0.39
CA TRP A 75 -4.76 9.98 1.13
C TRP A 75 -3.70 10.92 0.59
N TRP A 76 -2.47 10.43 0.46
CA TRP A 76 -1.35 11.24 -0.03
C TRP A 76 -1.61 11.76 -1.43
N ALA A 77 -2.09 10.92 -2.34
CA ALA A 77 -2.36 11.33 -3.72
C ALA A 77 -3.45 12.39 -3.80
N ALA A 78 -4.44 12.35 -2.89
CA ALA A 78 -5.52 13.33 -2.85
C ALA A 78 -5.07 14.71 -2.34
N HIS A 79 -3.96 14.78 -1.58
CA HIS A 79 -3.54 15.99 -0.89
C HIS A 79 -2.18 16.53 -1.33
N SER A 80 -1.37 15.73 -2.02
CA SER A 80 -0.01 16.14 -2.39
C SER A 80 0.03 16.84 -3.75
N PRO A 81 0.77 17.95 -3.87
CA PRO A 81 1.05 18.55 -5.17
C PRO A 81 2.07 17.76 -5.99
N ASN A 82 2.69 16.72 -5.41
CA ASN A 82 3.72 15.91 -6.03
C ASN A 82 3.24 14.54 -6.51
N ALA A 83 1.92 14.28 -6.48
CA ALA A 83 1.35 13.02 -6.94
C ALA A 83 1.70 12.71 -8.40
N HIS A 84 1.93 13.75 -9.22
CA HIS A 84 2.33 13.60 -10.62
C HIS A 84 3.69 12.91 -10.81
N ARG A 85 4.50 12.81 -9.75
CA ARG A 85 5.80 12.12 -9.80
C ARG A 85 5.63 10.60 -9.75
N VAL A 86 4.43 10.12 -9.41
CA VAL A 86 4.14 8.69 -9.38
C VAL A 86 3.71 8.24 -10.76
N GLN A 87 4.40 7.24 -11.30
CA GLN A 87 4.13 6.69 -12.62
C GLN A 87 3.11 5.55 -12.57
N GLY A 88 2.98 4.90 -11.43
CA GLY A 88 2.03 3.81 -11.23
C GLY A 88 2.07 3.29 -9.82
N ALA A 89 1.09 2.48 -9.45
CA ALA A 89 1.02 1.88 -8.13
C ALA A 89 0.46 0.46 -8.18
N LEU A 90 1.04 -0.41 -7.38
CA LEU A 90 0.49 -1.73 -7.05
C LEU A 90 -0.01 -1.65 -5.61
N LEU A 91 -1.31 -1.85 -5.43
CA LEU A 91 -1.98 -1.76 -4.14
C LEU A 91 -2.47 -3.15 -3.76
N VAL A 92 -1.98 -3.68 -2.64
CA VAL A 92 -2.23 -5.07 -2.27
C VAL A 92 -2.92 -5.14 -0.91
N ALA A 93 -4.06 -5.81 -0.87
CA ALA A 93 -4.79 -6.11 0.36
C ALA A 93 -5.01 -4.88 1.25
N PRO A 94 -5.75 -3.84 0.78
CA PRO A 94 -5.97 -2.65 1.60
C PRO A 94 -6.65 -3.02 2.92
N GLY A 95 -6.29 -2.31 3.99
CA GLY A 95 -6.95 -2.47 5.29
C GLY A 95 -8.16 -1.56 5.39
N ASP A 96 -9.29 -2.10 5.85
CA ASP A 96 -10.50 -1.29 6.01
C ASP A 96 -10.48 -0.54 7.33
N VAL A 97 -9.82 0.62 7.34
CA VAL A 97 -9.67 1.45 8.54
C VAL A 97 -10.97 2.10 8.99
N GLU A 98 -12.03 1.98 8.20
CA GLU A 98 -13.36 2.48 8.57
C GLU A 98 -14.16 1.44 9.37
N ARG A 99 -13.70 0.20 9.41
CA ARG A 99 -14.30 -0.82 10.28
C ARG A 99 -14.07 -0.45 11.74
N PRO A 100 -15.10 -0.57 12.61
CA PRO A 100 -14.95 -0.16 14.01
C PRO A 100 -13.82 -0.84 14.77
N ASP A 101 -13.56 -2.12 14.50
CA ASP A 101 -12.50 -2.88 15.17
C ASP A 101 -11.10 -2.37 14.79
N LEU A 102 -10.90 -1.98 13.53
CA LEU A 102 -9.63 -1.41 13.09
C LEU A 102 -9.52 0.05 13.50
N ALA A 103 -10.59 0.83 13.39
CA ALA A 103 -10.60 2.22 13.80
C ALA A 103 -10.26 2.38 15.29
N ALA A 104 -10.62 1.41 16.11
CA ALA A 104 -10.30 1.41 17.54
C ALA A 104 -8.81 1.19 17.81
N GLN A 105 -8.11 0.53 16.91
CA GLN A 105 -6.67 0.22 17.05
C GLN A 105 -5.80 1.23 16.32
N ILE A 106 -6.26 1.76 15.19
CA ILE A 106 -5.52 2.68 14.34
C ILE A 106 -6.33 3.96 14.18
N HIS A 107 -6.00 4.98 14.96
CA HIS A 107 -6.76 6.22 15.00
C HIS A 107 -6.33 7.21 13.92
N GLY A 108 -7.29 8.02 13.46
CA GLY A 108 -7.00 9.16 12.57
C GLY A 108 -6.81 8.81 11.10
N TRP A 109 -7.11 7.58 10.69
CA TRP A 109 -6.98 7.15 9.29
C TRP A 109 -8.30 7.19 8.52
N ALA A 110 -9.43 7.15 9.21
CA ALA A 110 -10.73 7.29 8.57
C ALA A 110 -11.11 8.77 8.46
N PRO A 111 -11.87 9.19 7.44
CA PRO A 111 -12.37 8.36 6.35
C PRO A 111 -11.28 8.06 5.31
N ILE A 112 -11.46 6.96 4.57
CA ILE A 112 -10.58 6.62 3.46
C ILE A 112 -10.83 7.59 2.31
N ALA A 113 -9.77 8.15 1.73
CA ALA A 113 -9.89 9.00 0.56
C ALA A 113 -10.37 8.16 -0.63
N ARG A 114 -11.40 8.63 -1.33
CA ARG A 114 -12.05 7.91 -2.43
C ARG A 114 -11.92 8.61 -3.77
N GLN A 115 -11.03 9.57 -3.87
CA GLN A 115 -10.77 10.26 -5.12
C GLN A 115 -10.03 9.34 -6.09
N PRO A 116 -10.30 9.42 -7.40
CA PRO A 116 -9.51 8.67 -8.38
C PRO A 116 -8.02 8.99 -8.25
N LEU A 117 -7.18 7.96 -8.30
CA LEU A 117 -5.74 8.15 -8.28
C LEU A 117 -5.28 8.77 -9.61
N PRO A 118 -4.40 9.77 -9.57
CA PRO A 118 -3.93 10.45 -10.79
C PRO A 118 -2.86 9.66 -11.55
N PHE A 119 -2.70 8.38 -11.25
CA PHE A 119 -1.73 7.50 -11.91
C PHE A 119 -2.33 6.10 -12.10
N PRO A 120 -1.86 5.35 -13.11
CA PRO A 120 -2.33 3.97 -13.32
C PRO A 120 -2.07 3.12 -12.08
N SER A 121 -3.09 2.36 -11.67
CA SER A 121 -2.99 1.56 -10.46
C SER A 121 -3.65 0.20 -10.65
N VAL A 122 -3.07 -0.81 -9.99
CA VAL A 122 -3.64 -2.15 -9.90
C VAL A 122 -3.89 -2.43 -8.42
N LEU A 123 -5.10 -2.88 -8.09
CA LEU A 123 -5.43 -3.28 -6.73
C LEU A 123 -5.70 -4.78 -6.70
N VAL A 124 -4.97 -5.48 -5.84
CA VAL A 124 -5.15 -6.92 -5.64
C VAL A 124 -5.90 -7.15 -4.32
N GLY A 125 -7.07 -7.76 -4.41
CA GLY A 125 -7.87 -8.12 -3.25
C GLY A 125 -7.86 -9.63 -3.00
N SER A 126 -8.03 -10.03 -1.75
CA SER A 126 -8.12 -11.43 -1.35
C SER A 126 -9.54 -11.76 -0.90
N ARG A 127 -10.03 -12.93 -1.28
CA ARG A 127 -11.40 -13.35 -0.99
C ARG A 127 -11.68 -13.64 0.47
N ASN A 128 -10.65 -13.91 1.25
CA ASN A 128 -10.76 -14.24 2.68
C ASN A 128 -9.88 -13.37 3.57
N ASP A 129 -9.63 -12.13 3.15
CA ASP A 129 -8.85 -11.19 3.95
C ASP A 129 -9.62 -10.83 5.23
N PRO A 130 -9.04 -11.06 6.42
CA PRO A 130 -9.73 -10.74 7.69
C PRO A 130 -9.79 -9.23 7.97
N TYR A 131 -9.05 -8.39 7.24
CA TYR A 131 -8.99 -6.95 7.50
C TYR A 131 -9.76 -6.11 6.49
N CYS A 132 -10.28 -6.72 5.44
CA CYS A 132 -11.09 -6.03 4.43
C CYS A 132 -11.86 -7.05 3.61
N SER A 133 -13.18 -6.93 3.54
CA SER A 133 -13.97 -7.84 2.72
C SER A 133 -13.59 -7.66 1.24
N TYR A 134 -13.78 -8.73 0.46
CA TYR A 134 -13.50 -8.71 -0.98
C TYR A 134 -14.32 -7.61 -1.68
N GLU A 135 -15.59 -7.48 -1.34
CA GLU A 135 -16.49 -6.48 -1.92
C GLU A 135 -16.06 -5.07 -1.55
N ARG A 136 -15.55 -4.87 -0.35
CA ARG A 136 -15.04 -3.59 0.10
C ARG A 136 -13.78 -3.20 -0.67
N ALA A 137 -12.87 -4.16 -0.86
CA ALA A 137 -11.66 -3.95 -1.65
C ALA A 137 -12.01 -3.61 -3.09
N GLU A 138 -12.96 -4.31 -3.69
CA GLU A 138 -13.42 -4.02 -5.04
C GLU A 138 -14.01 -2.61 -5.15
N GLY A 139 -14.81 -2.20 -4.17
CA GLY A 139 -15.37 -0.85 -4.11
C GLY A 139 -14.32 0.24 -4.00
N LEU A 140 -13.26 0.00 -3.22
CA LEU A 140 -12.14 0.93 -3.13
C LEU A 140 -11.39 1.02 -4.47
N GLY A 141 -11.17 -0.12 -5.12
CA GLY A 141 -10.55 -0.15 -6.44
C GLY A 141 -11.34 0.67 -7.45
N GLU A 142 -12.65 0.54 -7.45
CA GLU A 142 -13.53 1.33 -8.31
C GLU A 142 -13.43 2.82 -8.02
N ALA A 143 -13.48 3.21 -6.74
CA ALA A 143 -13.38 4.62 -6.35
C ALA A 143 -12.04 5.22 -6.76
N TRP A 144 -10.95 4.46 -6.66
CA TRP A 144 -9.60 4.92 -7.01
C TRP A 144 -9.29 4.84 -8.50
N GLY A 145 -10.19 4.26 -9.30
CA GLY A 145 -9.96 4.05 -10.72
C GLY A 145 -8.88 3.00 -11.00
N ALA A 146 -8.65 2.10 -10.06
CA ALA A 146 -7.65 1.06 -10.18
C ALA A 146 -8.23 -0.17 -10.90
N ARG A 147 -7.36 -0.87 -11.64
CA ARG A 147 -7.71 -2.18 -12.17
C ARG A 147 -7.75 -3.18 -11.00
N PHE A 148 -8.89 -3.80 -10.78
CA PHE A 148 -9.05 -4.74 -9.68
C PHE A 148 -8.68 -6.15 -10.14
N VAL A 149 -7.83 -6.82 -9.34
CA VAL A 149 -7.38 -8.19 -9.61
C VAL A 149 -7.77 -9.08 -8.43
N ASP A 150 -8.43 -10.20 -8.75
CA ASP A 150 -8.77 -11.22 -7.76
C ASP A 150 -7.52 -12.02 -7.41
N GLY A 151 -7.01 -11.82 -6.20
CA GLY A 151 -5.84 -12.55 -5.70
C GLY A 151 -6.15 -13.95 -5.17
N GLY A 152 -7.43 -14.38 -5.22
CA GLY A 152 -7.86 -15.64 -4.64
C GLY A 152 -8.00 -15.56 -3.12
N ALA A 153 -8.08 -16.70 -2.47
CA ALA A 153 -8.21 -16.79 -1.01
C ALA A 153 -6.82 -16.87 -0.38
N ARG A 154 -6.16 -15.72 -0.26
CA ARG A 154 -4.76 -15.61 0.18
C ARG A 154 -4.63 -14.88 1.53
N GLY A 155 -5.70 -14.82 2.32
CA GLY A 155 -5.70 -14.08 3.57
C GLY A 155 -5.40 -12.60 3.36
N HIS A 156 -4.56 -12.01 4.21
CA HIS A 156 -4.18 -10.60 4.10
C HIS A 156 -2.99 -10.37 3.14
N ILE A 157 -2.60 -11.38 2.40
CA ILE A 157 -1.46 -11.35 1.46
C ILE A 157 -0.21 -10.83 2.18
N ASN A 158 0.07 -11.42 3.33
CA ASN A 158 1.20 -11.06 4.20
C ASN A 158 2.11 -12.29 4.41
N ALA A 159 3.01 -12.23 5.39
CA ALA A 159 3.92 -13.33 5.68
C ALA A 159 3.19 -14.65 6.01
N GLU A 160 2.07 -14.54 6.74
CA GLU A 160 1.26 -15.72 7.13
C GLU A 160 0.59 -16.40 5.93
N SER A 161 0.47 -15.70 4.80
CA SER A 161 -0.11 -16.26 3.57
C SER A 161 0.80 -17.28 2.87
N GLY A 162 2.07 -17.34 3.25
CA GLY A 162 3.02 -18.33 2.75
C GLY A 162 3.41 -18.15 1.28
N LEU A 163 3.37 -16.92 0.78
CA LEU A 163 3.61 -16.64 -0.64
C LEU A 163 5.09 -16.55 -1.02
N GLY A 164 6.00 -16.51 -0.02
CA GLY A 164 7.41 -16.28 -0.28
C GLY A 164 7.59 -14.93 -0.96
N ASP A 165 8.40 -14.88 -2.01
CA ASP A 165 8.63 -13.64 -2.77
C ASP A 165 7.50 -13.29 -3.74
N TRP A 166 6.43 -14.07 -3.74
CA TRP A 166 5.19 -13.81 -4.48
C TRP A 166 5.45 -13.39 -5.94
N ALA A 167 5.99 -14.31 -6.72
CA ALA A 167 6.34 -14.08 -8.11
C ALA A 167 5.16 -13.60 -8.97
N GLU A 168 3.94 -14.08 -8.68
CA GLU A 168 2.73 -13.69 -9.39
C GLU A 168 2.45 -12.19 -9.26
N GLY A 169 2.64 -11.64 -8.04
CA GLY A 169 2.42 -10.23 -7.79
C GLY A 169 3.50 -9.37 -8.43
N HIS A 170 4.73 -9.86 -8.46
CA HIS A 170 5.86 -9.14 -9.06
C HIS A 170 5.74 -9.06 -10.58
N GLY A 171 5.19 -10.11 -11.19
CA GLY A 171 4.94 -10.12 -12.63
C GLY A 171 3.87 -9.12 -13.03
#